data_c2a414429daa2fa657b48cb2874a19a9
#
_entry.id   c2a414429daa2fa657b48cb2874a19a9
#
_cell.length_a   1.000
_cell.length_b   1.000
_cell.length_c   1.000
_cell.angle_alpha   90.00
_cell.angle_beta   90.00
_cell.angle_gamma   90.00
#
_symmetry.space_group_name_H-M   'P 1'
#
loop_
_entity.id
_entity.type
_entity.pdbx_description
1 polymer ?
#
loop_
_entity_poly.entity_id
_entity_poly.type
_entity_poly.pdbx_seq_one_letter_code
_entity_poly.pdbx_strand_id
1 'polypeptide(L)'
;MAEIALGLPAMPQIPSSARGAVITGWGRALPDNIVTNDDLSKTLDTNDAWIRERTGIHQRHIGGTTAGLSVQSARLAMQMAKVNPLQIDALVLATTTPDRAVPGTSARVQHELGLKCGAFDINAACSGFVYALVNAHGLIAMGAKKVLVIGTDTLSRVTDWTDRGTAILFADGSGACVLEAVEGPGQLLAWDLDADGSAEELLYAEIGGFIQMDGKEVFRRAVRIMVDSAQKSMAIAGVTADQLALVVPHQANTRIISAACDRLGVSMDKTSIVLRETGNTSSASIPLAFFDAADKGRLNNGDLVLLVGFGAGMTAASAILRWHGQR
;
A
#
# COMPACT_ATOMS: atom_id res chain seq x y z
N MET A 1 42.72 -15.87 3.06
CA MET A 1 41.29 -16.20 2.84
C MET A 1 40.69 -15.05 2.03
N ALA A 2 40.32 -15.32 0.77
CA ALA A 2 39.76 -14.28 -0.09
C ALA A 2 38.35 -14.00 0.40
N GLU A 3 38.05 -12.77 0.82
CA GLU A 3 36.69 -12.26 0.99
C GLU A 3 36.00 -12.38 -0.35
N ILE A 4 35.02 -13.27 -0.45
CA ILE A 4 34.06 -13.28 -1.54
C ILE A 4 33.20 -12.03 -1.29
N ALA A 5 33.49 -10.94 -1.99
CA ALA A 5 32.56 -9.83 -2.13
C ALA A 5 31.31 -10.41 -2.79
N LEU A 6 30.30 -10.73 -2.01
CA LEU A 6 28.95 -11.00 -2.51
C LEU A 6 28.47 -9.68 -3.12
N GLY A 7 28.69 -9.54 -4.43
CA GLY A 7 28.15 -8.43 -5.20
C GLY A 7 26.64 -8.45 -5.03
N LEU A 8 26.07 -7.33 -4.60
CA LEU A 8 24.61 -7.16 -4.59
C LEU A 8 24.09 -7.48 -6.02
N PRO A 9 22.97 -8.20 -6.16
CA PRO A 9 22.39 -8.47 -7.45
C PRO A 9 22.12 -7.15 -8.17
N ALA A 10 22.33 -7.13 -9.51
CA ALA A 10 22.00 -5.98 -10.31
C ALA A 10 20.52 -5.63 -10.12
N MET A 11 20.24 -4.33 -9.95
CA MET A 11 18.86 -3.86 -9.76
C MET A 11 18.03 -4.16 -11.02
N PRO A 12 16.83 -4.73 -10.87
CA PRO A 12 16.00 -5.06 -12.00
C PRO A 12 15.56 -3.79 -12.73
N GLN A 13 15.67 -3.81 -14.05
CA GLN A 13 15.21 -2.73 -14.92
C GLN A 13 14.05 -3.21 -15.79
N ILE A 14 13.10 -2.30 -16.05
CA ILE A 14 12.00 -2.60 -16.96
C ILE A 14 12.58 -2.60 -18.40
N PRO A 15 12.50 -3.72 -19.14
CA PRO A 15 12.96 -3.76 -20.52
C PRO A 15 12.21 -2.73 -21.37
N SER A 16 12.91 -2.04 -22.27
CA SER A 16 12.28 -1.06 -23.17
C SER A 16 11.24 -1.66 -24.11
N SER A 17 11.30 -2.98 -24.33
CA SER A 17 10.34 -3.75 -25.11
C SER A 17 9.15 -4.25 -24.30
N ALA A 18 9.14 -4.07 -22.96
CA ALA A 18 8.03 -4.49 -22.13
C ALA A 18 6.78 -3.67 -22.44
N ARG A 19 5.65 -4.35 -22.54
CA ARG A 19 4.36 -3.69 -22.68
C ARG A 19 4.04 -2.90 -21.41
N GLY A 20 3.72 -1.62 -21.58
CA GLY A 20 3.39 -0.73 -20.48
C GLY A 20 1.95 -0.84 -20.03
N ALA A 21 1.66 -0.23 -18.89
CA ALA A 21 0.31 -0.11 -18.36
C ALA A 21 0.08 1.24 -17.71
N VAL A 22 -1.18 1.65 -17.66
CA VAL A 22 -1.65 2.87 -16.97
C VAL A 22 -2.83 2.55 -16.06
N ILE A 23 -2.99 3.31 -14.98
CA ILE A 23 -4.17 3.27 -14.12
C ILE A 23 -5.28 4.04 -14.84
N THR A 24 -6.39 3.35 -15.14
CA THR A 24 -7.55 3.94 -15.84
C THR A 24 -8.75 4.20 -14.93
N GLY A 25 -8.75 3.62 -13.74
CA GLY A 25 -9.77 3.87 -12.74
C GLY A 25 -9.34 3.39 -11.38
N TRP A 26 -9.90 4.00 -10.35
CA TRP A 26 -9.62 3.66 -8.95
C TRP A 26 -10.86 3.80 -8.08
N GLY A 27 -10.79 3.20 -6.89
CA GLY A 27 -11.83 3.28 -5.89
C GLY A 27 -11.29 3.05 -4.49
N ARG A 28 -11.99 3.61 -3.52
CA ARG A 28 -11.64 3.53 -2.10
C ARG A 28 -12.85 3.06 -1.30
N ALA A 29 -12.64 2.30 -0.24
CA ALA A 29 -13.68 1.87 0.69
C ALA A 29 -13.15 1.90 2.13
N LEU A 30 -13.93 2.50 3.01
CA LEU A 30 -13.70 2.53 4.45
C LEU A 30 -14.98 2.04 5.15
N PRO A 31 -14.89 1.32 6.26
CA PRO A 31 -16.06 1.01 7.09
C PRO A 31 -16.76 2.28 7.57
N ASP A 32 -18.08 2.23 7.74
CA ASP A 32 -18.87 3.36 8.25
C ASP A 32 -18.64 3.63 9.74
N ASN A 33 -18.27 2.59 10.51
CA ASN A 33 -18.02 2.71 11.95
C ASN A 33 -16.70 3.42 12.21
N ILE A 34 -16.77 4.61 12.79
CA ILE A 34 -15.65 5.45 13.18
C ILE A 34 -15.41 5.30 14.68
N VAL A 35 -14.16 5.00 15.05
CA VAL A 35 -13.69 4.96 16.44
C VAL A 35 -12.72 6.13 16.64
N THR A 36 -13.08 7.04 17.51
CA THR A 36 -12.28 8.22 17.86
C THR A 36 -11.24 7.90 18.93
N ASN A 37 -10.28 8.81 19.14
CA ASN A 37 -9.33 8.70 20.24
C ASN A 37 -10.03 8.77 21.59
N ASP A 38 -11.10 9.58 21.71
CA ASP A 38 -11.91 9.66 22.93
C ASP A 38 -12.67 8.36 23.22
N ASP A 39 -13.06 7.60 22.19
CA ASP A 39 -13.66 6.28 22.40
C ASP A 39 -12.63 5.29 22.97
N LEU A 40 -11.39 5.31 22.47
CA LEU A 40 -10.31 4.48 23.02
C LEU A 40 -9.95 4.86 24.47
N SER A 41 -10.04 6.13 24.83
CA SER A 41 -9.72 6.60 26.17
C SER A 41 -10.72 6.11 27.24
N LYS A 42 -11.88 5.57 26.84
CA LYS A 42 -12.86 4.96 27.76
C LYS A 42 -12.39 3.61 28.30
N THR A 43 -11.50 2.93 27.58
CA THR A 43 -11.05 1.56 27.89
C THR A 43 -9.53 1.43 28.05
N LEU A 44 -8.76 2.39 27.55
CA LEU A 44 -7.31 2.40 27.60
C LEU A 44 -6.80 3.62 28.38
N ASP A 45 -5.68 3.46 29.06
CA ASP A 45 -4.96 4.57 29.72
C ASP A 45 -4.27 5.47 28.68
N THR A 46 -5.07 6.31 28.00
CA THR A 46 -4.64 7.22 26.94
C THR A 46 -5.57 8.43 26.82
N ASN A 47 -5.26 9.37 25.92
CA ASN A 47 -6.13 10.48 25.55
C ASN A 47 -5.84 10.95 24.11
N ASP A 48 -6.75 11.78 23.57
CA ASP A 48 -6.65 12.29 22.19
C ASP A 48 -5.34 13.03 21.92
N ALA A 49 -4.91 13.90 22.82
CA ALA A 49 -3.68 14.69 22.65
C ALA A 49 -2.43 13.79 22.54
N TRP A 50 -2.34 12.79 23.42
CA TRP A 50 -1.23 11.84 23.44
C TRP A 50 -1.18 10.97 22.17
N ILE A 51 -2.33 10.47 21.68
CA ILE A 51 -2.41 9.67 20.46
C ILE A 51 -2.01 10.51 19.24
N ARG A 52 -2.55 11.73 19.12
CA ARG A 52 -2.21 12.64 18.00
C ARG A 52 -0.74 13.00 17.96
N GLU A 53 -0.16 13.36 19.10
CA GLU A 53 1.26 13.68 19.19
C GLU A 53 2.15 12.51 18.73
N ARG A 54 1.77 11.29 19.13
CA ARG A 54 2.58 10.10 18.88
C ARG A 54 2.39 9.49 17.50
N THR A 55 1.20 9.60 16.92
CA THR A 55 0.83 8.89 15.71
C THR A 55 0.38 9.79 14.59
N GLY A 56 -0.20 10.94 14.90
CA GLY A 56 -0.93 11.78 13.96
C GLY A 56 -2.36 11.32 13.68
N ILE A 57 -2.83 10.23 14.30
CA ILE A 57 -4.17 9.66 14.07
C ILE A 57 -5.20 10.36 14.94
N HIS A 58 -6.30 10.79 14.34
CA HIS A 58 -7.43 11.42 15.02
C HIS A 58 -8.59 10.43 15.22
N GLN A 59 -8.78 9.56 14.25
CA GLN A 59 -9.80 8.52 14.24
C GLN A 59 -9.37 7.33 13.38
N ARG A 60 -10.11 6.23 13.45
CA ARG A 60 -9.94 5.06 12.61
C ARG A 60 -11.28 4.50 12.20
N HIS A 61 -11.32 3.87 11.02
CA HIS A 61 -12.48 3.14 10.54
C HIS A 61 -12.31 1.66 10.87
N ILE A 62 -13.35 1.03 11.42
CA ILE A 62 -13.29 -0.35 11.90
C ILE A 62 -14.54 -1.11 11.46
N GLY A 63 -14.34 -2.31 10.91
CA GLY A 63 -15.41 -3.23 10.58
C GLY A 63 -15.38 -3.76 9.15
N GLY A 64 -16.39 -4.53 8.82
CA GLY A 64 -16.48 -5.20 7.53
C GLY A 64 -15.63 -6.49 7.45
N THR A 65 -15.46 -6.97 6.25
CA THR A 65 -14.61 -8.11 5.90
C THR A 65 -13.64 -7.70 4.80
N THR A 66 -12.51 -8.37 4.71
CA THR A 66 -11.52 -8.09 3.66
C THR A 66 -12.14 -8.23 2.27
N ALA A 67 -12.93 -9.27 2.02
CA ALA A 67 -13.65 -9.43 0.76
C ALA A 67 -14.66 -8.31 0.52
N GLY A 68 -15.47 -7.96 1.53
CA GLY A 68 -16.52 -6.94 1.38
C GLY A 68 -15.96 -5.56 1.02
N LEU A 69 -14.91 -5.10 1.72
CA LEU A 69 -14.24 -3.84 1.42
C LEU A 69 -13.53 -3.87 0.06
N SER A 70 -12.89 -5.00 -0.29
CA SER A 70 -12.27 -5.21 -1.61
C SER A 70 -13.29 -5.09 -2.74
N VAL A 71 -14.47 -5.69 -2.59
CA VAL A 71 -15.55 -5.62 -3.59
C VAL A 71 -16.05 -4.19 -3.75
N GLN A 72 -16.19 -3.43 -2.66
CA GLN A 72 -16.63 -2.02 -2.72
C GLN A 72 -15.65 -1.15 -3.49
N SER A 73 -14.36 -1.17 -3.11
CA SER A 73 -13.33 -0.38 -3.78
C SER A 73 -13.14 -0.79 -5.24
N ALA A 74 -13.17 -2.10 -5.54
CA ALA A 74 -13.04 -2.64 -6.88
C ALA A 74 -14.18 -2.23 -7.81
N ARG A 75 -15.44 -2.24 -7.33
CA ARG A 75 -16.59 -1.76 -8.12
C ARG A 75 -16.43 -0.30 -8.53
N LEU A 76 -15.99 0.56 -7.63
CA LEU A 76 -15.71 1.96 -7.92
C LEU A 76 -14.58 2.11 -8.95
N ALA A 77 -13.49 1.35 -8.80
CA ALA A 77 -12.37 1.35 -9.74
C ALA A 77 -12.81 0.91 -11.15
N MET A 78 -13.57 -0.18 -11.25
CA MET A 78 -14.09 -0.68 -12.54
C MET A 78 -15.11 0.26 -13.16
N GLN A 79 -15.99 0.88 -12.35
CA GLN A 79 -16.96 1.88 -12.82
C GLN A 79 -16.24 3.11 -13.40
N MET A 80 -15.22 3.64 -12.70
CA MET A 80 -14.42 4.76 -13.18
C MET A 80 -13.67 4.42 -14.47
N ALA A 81 -13.07 3.24 -14.55
CA ALA A 81 -12.39 2.74 -15.75
C ALA A 81 -13.36 2.40 -16.90
N LYS A 82 -14.67 2.36 -16.66
CA LYS A 82 -15.73 1.91 -17.61
C LYS A 82 -15.46 0.48 -18.11
N VAL A 83 -14.98 -0.40 -17.22
CA VAL A 83 -14.60 -1.77 -17.52
C VAL A 83 -15.67 -2.74 -17.06
N ASN A 84 -16.09 -3.63 -17.96
CA ASN A 84 -16.97 -4.75 -17.64
C ASN A 84 -16.19 -5.86 -16.90
N PRO A 85 -16.77 -6.57 -15.92
CA PRO A 85 -16.13 -7.66 -15.21
C PRO A 85 -15.48 -8.72 -16.12
N LEU A 86 -16.07 -9.03 -17.26
CA LEU A 86 -15.54 -10.00 -18.21
C LEU A 86 -14.32 -9.54 -19.00
N GLN A 87 -13.92 -8.28 -18.86
CA GLN A 87 -12.74 -7.70 -19.51
C GLN A 87 -11.49 -7.75 -18.61
N ILE A 88 -11.66 -8.14 -17.33
CA ILE A 88 -10.54 -8.29 -16.40
C ILE A 88 -9.87 -9.63 -16.63
N ASP A 89 -8.57 -9.63 -16.93
CA ASP A 89 -7.76 -10.83 -17.21
C ASP A 89 -7.15 -11.45 -15.96
N ALA A 90 -6.96 -10.64 -14.89
CA ALA A 90 -6.46 -11.11 -13.60
C ALA A 90 -6.86 -10.16 -12.45
N LEU A 91 -6.97 -10.74 -11.24
CA LEU A 91 -7.16 -10.02 -10.00
C LEU A 91 -6.00 -10.32 -9.06
N VAL A 92 -5.34 -9.26 -8.57
CA VAL A 92 -4.26 -9.34 -7.57
C VAL A 92 -4.71 -8.60 -6.32
N LEU A 93 -4.85 -9.30 -5.21
CA LEU A 93 -5.26 -8.77 -3.92
C LEU A 93 -4.10 -8.80 -2.92
N ALA A 94 -3.66 -7.64 -2.46
CA ALA A 94 -2.73 -7.55 -1.33
C ALA A 94 -3.50 -7.50 -0.01
N THR A 95 -3.22 -8.44 0.87
CA THR A 95 -3.80 -8.49 2.23
C THR A 95 -2.95 -9.31 3.19
N THR A 96 -2.90 -8.91 4.46
CA THR A 96 -2.37 -9.68 5.59
C THR A 96 -3.48 -10.26 6.46
N THR A 97 -4.72 -9.87 6.20
CA THR A 97 -5.90 -10.25 6.97
C THR A 97 -6.94 -10.96 6.09
N PRO A 98 -6.58 -12.11 5.47
CA PRO A 98 -7.52 -12.85 4.66
C PRO A 98 -8.74 -13.27 5.49
N ASP A 99 -9.93 -13.36 4.86
CA ASP A 99 -11.13 -13.77 5.57
C ASP A 99 -11.09 -15.24 6.02
N ARG A 100 -10.27 -16.05 5.35
CA ARG A 100 -10.03 -17.47 5.63
C ARG A 100 -8.56 -17.81 5.35
N ALA A 101 -8.05 -18.83 6.02
CA ALA A 101 -6.73 -19.37 5.69
C ALA A 101 -6.72 -20.02 4.29
N VAL A 102 -7.81 -20.67 3.89
CA VAL A 102 -8.03 -21.32 2.59
C VAL A 102 -9.53 -21.25 2.25
N PRO A 103 -9.92 -20.88 1.02
CA PRO A 103 -9.10 -20.33 -0.07
C PRO A 103 -8.66 -18.90 0.19
N GLY A 104 -7.82 -18.34 -0.69
CA GLY A 104 -7.48 -16.91 -0.70
C GLY A 104 -8.72 -16.04 -0.84
N THR A 105 -8.70 -14.86 -0.24
CA THR A 105 -9.84 -13.92 -0.23
C THR A 105 -10.19 -13.44 -1.64
N SER A 106 -9.20 -13.34 -2.52
CA SER A 106 -9.38 -12.99 -3.95
C SER A 106 -10.35 -13.88 -4.69
N ALA A 107 -10.46 -15.16 -4.34
CA ALA A 107 -11.41 -16.09 -4.96
C ALA A 107 -12.87 -15.67 -4.69
N ARG A 108 -13.17 -15.22 -3.46
CA ARG A 108 -14.47 -14.68 -3.11
C ARG A 108 -14.73 -13.33 -3.78
N VAL A 109 -13.74 -12.43 -3.79
CA VAL A 109 -13.84 -11.12 -4.46
C VAL A 109 -14.09 -11.30 -5.95
N GLN A 110 -13.38 -12.23 -6.60
CA GLN A 110 -13.56 -12.58 -8.01
C GLN A 110 -15.01 -13.01 -8.30
N HIS A 111 -15.56 -13.88 -7.46
CA HIS A 111 -16.94 -14.37 -7.59
C HIS A 111 -17.97 -13.24 -7.40
N GLU A 112 -17.85 -12.45 -6.34
CA GLU A 112 -18.81 -11.37 -6.00
C GLU A 112 -18.78 -10.21 -7.01
N LEU A 113 -17.66 -10.00 -7.71
CA LEU A 113 -17.53 -9.06 -8.81
C LEU A 113 -18.00 -9.63 -10.16
N GLY A 114 -18.23 -10.94 -10.26
CA GLY A 114 -18.60 -11.62 -11.50
C GLY A 114 -17.47 -11.77 -12.50
N LEU A 115 -16.21 -11.68 -12.05
CA LEU A 115 -15.04 -11.85 -12.91
C LEU A 115 -14.92 -13.31 -13.40
N LYS A 116 -14.25 -13.51 -14.54
CA LYS A 116 -13.97 -14.84 -15.11
C LYS A 116 -12.48 -15.03 -15.38
N CYS A 117 -11.65 -14.56 -14.46
CA CYS A 117 -10.20 -14.59 -14.56
C CYS A 117 -9.56 -15.30 -13.37
N GLY A 118 -8.24 -15.54 -13.44
CA GLY A 118 -7.43 -15.96 -12.31
C GLY A 118 -7.38 -14.87 -11.22
N ALA A 119 -7.36 -15.31 -9.96
CA ALA A 119 -7.30 -14.44 -8.80
C ALA A 119 -6.38 -15.04 -7.74
N PHE A 120 -5.56 -14.22 -7.10
CA PHE A 120 -4.66 -14.65 -6.05
C PHE A 120 -4.38 -13.53 -5.04
N ASP A 121 -4.04 -13.94 -3.81
CA ASP A 121 -3.63 -13.03 -2.74
C ASP A 121 -2.10 -12.90 -2.73
N ILE A 122 -1.62 -11.70 -2.39
CA ILE A 122 -0.22 -11.41 -2.07
C ILE A 122 -0.15 -10.94 -0.62
N ASN A 123 0.75 -11.53 0.17
CA ASN A 123 1.07 -11.07 1.50
C ASN A 123 2.51 -10.53 1.53
N ALA A 124 2.64 -9.20 1.57
CA ALA A 124 3.88 -8.47 1.84
C ALA A 124 3.61 -7.37 2.86
N ALA A 125 2.73 -7.66 3.82
CA ALA A 125 2.29 -6.76 4.86
C ALA A 125 1.91 -5.36 4.31
N CYS A 126 2.30 -4.29 5.00
CA CYS A 126 1.94 -2.93 4.61
C CYS A 126 2.57 -2.46 3.29
N SER A 127 3.56 -3.18 2.75
CA SER A 127 4.12 -2.96 1.41
C SER A 127 3.29 -3.62 0.30
N GLY A 128 2.29 -4.42 0.67
CA GLY A 128 1.56 -5.34 -0.20
C GLY A 128 0.98 -4.71 -1.46
N PHE A 129 0.43 -3.49 -1.39
CA PHE A 129 -0.12 -2.83 -2.56
C PHE A 129 0.93 -2.55 -3.65
N VAL A 130 2.14 -2.12 -3.28
CA VAL A 130 3.22 -1.89 -4.26
C VAL A 130 3.69 -3.20 -4.85
N TYR A 131 3.81 -4.27 -4.04
CA TYR A 131 4.08 -5.62 -4.54
C TYR A 131 3.00 -6.08 -5.54
N ALA A 132 1.73 -5.89 -5.22
CA ALA A 132 0.61 -6.23 -6.12
C ALA A 132 0.64 -5.43 -7.42
N LEU A 133 0.94 -4.12 -7.33
CA LEU A 133 1.06 -3.22 -8.48
C LEU A 133 2.18 -3.66 -9.43
N VAL A 134 3.36 -3.97 -8.90
CA VAL A 134 4.50 -4.46 -9.70
C VAL A 134 4.18 -5.81 -10.34
N ASN A 135 3.56 -6.74 -9.60
CA ASN A 135 3.13 -8.03 -10.16
C ASN A 135 2.11 -7.85 -11.30
N ALA A 136 1.17 -6.93 -11.14
CA ALA A 136 0.16 -6.64 -12.18
C ALA A 136 0.81 -6.06 -13.45
N HIS A 137 1.80 -5.18 -13.32
CA HIS A 137 2.61 -4.74 -14.47
C HIS A 137 3.34 -5.90 -15.15
N GLY A 138 3.86 -6.86 -14.37
CA GLY A 138 4.45 -8.10 -14.89
C GLY A 138 3.45 -8.94 -15.69
N LEU A 139 2.22 -9.12 -15.20
CA LEU A 139 1.15 -9.82 -15.93
C LEU A 139 0.81 -9.12 -17.25
N ILE A 140 0.77 -7.79 -17.27
CA ILE A 140 0.54 -7.01 -18.50
C ILE A 140 1.70 -7.17 -19.49
N ALA A 141 2.93 -7.14 -19.02
CA ALA A 141 4.11 -7.41 -19.86
C ALA A 141 4.06 -8.82 -20.48
N MET A 142 3.45 -9.79 -19.78
CA MET A 142 3.21 -11.16 -20.27
C MET A 142 1.96 -11.31 -21.15
N GLY A 143 1.19 -10.25 -21.40
CA GLY A 143 0.09 -10.27 -22.36
C GLY A 143 -1.31 -10.01 -21.81
N ALA A 144 -1.50 -9.90 -20.48
CA ALA A 144 -2.77 -9.44 -19.92
C ALA A 144 -3.11 -8.03 -20.44
N LYS A 145 -4.39 -7.73 -20.61
CA LYS A 145 -4.86 -6.42 -21.11
C LYS A 145 -5.35 -5.55 -19.98
N LYS A 146 -6.03 -6.13 -19.00
CA LYS A 146 -6.59 -5.41 -17.85
C LYS A 146 -6.40 -6.24 -16.59
N VAL A 147 -5.79 -5.64 -15.57
CA VAL A 147 -5.57 -6.27 -14.26
C VAL A 147 -6.21 -5.41 -13.18
N LEU A 148 -7.00 -6.03 -12.32
CA LEU A 148 -7.55 -5.41 -11.14
C LEU A 148 -6.58 -5.61 -9.97
N VAL A 149 -6.12 -4.51 -9.37
CA VAL A 149 -5.18 -4.50 -8.24
C VAL A 149 -5.90 -3.93 -7.03
N ILE A 150 -5.84 -4.64 -5.91
CA ILE A 150 -6.51 -4.25 -4.67
C ILE A 150 -5.51 -4.36 -3.51
N GLY A 151 -5.53 -3.37 -2.60
CA GLY A 151 -4.91 -3.45 -1.29
C GLY A 151 -6.00 -3.30 -0.23
N THR A 152 -6.18 -4.33 0.61
CA THR A 152 -7.23 -4.34 1.64
C THR A 152 -6.75 -5.05 2.88
N ASP A 153 -6.96 -4.42 4.04
CA ASP A 153 -6.81 -5.08 5.32
C ASP A 153 -7.95 -4.73 6.28
N THR A 154 -8.29 -5.69 7.13
CA THR A 154 -9.17 -5.55 8.30
C THR A 154 -8.36 -5.86 9.55
N LEU A 155 -7.43 -4.94 9.88
CA LEU A 155 -6.48 -5.12 10.99
C LEU A 155 -7.18 -5.13 12.35
N SER A 156 -8.39 -4.56 12.44
CA SER A 156 -9.20 -4.59 13.67
C SER A 156 -9.43 -6.00 14.22
N ARG A 157 -9.41 -7.02 13.34
CA ARG A 157 -9.61 -8.44 13.71
C ARG A 157 -8.39 -9.08 14.37
N VAL A 158 -7.21 -8.51 14.15
CA VAL A 158 -5.93 -8.98 14.68
C VAL A 158 -5.27 -7.97 15.62
N THR A 159 -6.02 -6.95 16.03
CA THR A 159 -5.59 -5.94 17.01
C THR A 159 -6.07 -6.34 18.40
N ASP A 160 -5.16 -6.39 19.37
CA ASP A 160 -5.53 -6.49 20.78
C ASP A 160 -6.01 -5.11 21.27
N TRP A 161 -7.31 -4.98 21.45
CA TRP A 161 -7.94 -3.73 21.90
C TRP A 161 -7.66 -3.39 23.36
N THR A 162 -6.95 -4.24 24.10
CA THR A 162 -6.47 -3.99 25.46
C THR A 162 -5.01 -3.51 25.48
N ASP A 163 -4.26 -3.69 24.38
CA ASP A 163 -2.91 -3.18 24.24
C ASP A 163 -2.92 -1.74 23.67
N ARG A 164 -2.56 -0.78 24.53
CA ARG A 164 -2.42 0.63 24.12
C ARG A 164 -1.42 0.84 22.98
N GLY A 165 -0.40 -0.02 22.89
CA GLY A 165 0.67 0.14 21.89
C GLY A 165 0.21 -0.08 20.46
N THR A 166 -0.76 -0.97 20.26
CA THR A 166 -1.27 -1.36 18.93
C THR A 166 -2.67 -0.83 18.66
N ALA A 167 -3.57 -0.82 19.65
CA ALA A 167 -4.97 -0.40 19.49
C ALA A 167 -5.13 1.05 18.97
N ILE A 168 -4.18 1.93 19.28
CA ILE A 168 -4.22 3.33 18.84
C ILE A 168 -3.86 3.52 17.36
N LEU A 169 -3.31 2.47 16.69
CA LEU A 169 -2.73 2.58 15.36
C LEU A 169 -3.65 2.04 14.27
N PHE A 170 -4.08 0.78 14.42
CA PHE A 170 -4.60 -0.03 13.33
C PHE A 170 -6.07 0.26 13.00
N ALA A 171 -6.40 0.07 11.73
CA ALA A 171 -7.69 0.35 11.14
C ALA A 171 -7.96 -0.55 9.93
N ASP A 172 -9.17 -0.45 9.39
CA ASP A 172 -9.65 -1.23 8.26
C ASP A 172 -9.89 -0.33 7.05
N GLY A 173 -9.61 -0.87 5.86
CA GLY A 173 -9.82 -0.11 4.64
C GLY A 173 -9.43 -0.88 3.39
N SER A 174 -9.80 -0.32 2.24
CA SER A 174 -9.49 -0.86 0.92
C SER A 174 -9.25 0.24 -0.10
N GLY A 175 -8.29 0.02 -0.98
CA GLY A 175 -8.11 0.81 -2.19
C GLY A 175 -7.83 -0.11 -3.38
N ALA A 176 -8.43 0.20 -4.53
CA ALA A 176 -8.31 -0.61 -5.73
C ALA A 176 -8.04 0.26 -6.96
N CYS A 177 -7.39 -0.33 -7.98
CA CYS A 177 -7.29 0.29 -9.29
C CYS A 177 -7.36 -0.75 -10.41
N VAL A 178 -7.77 -0.29 -11.59
CA VAL A 178 -7.68 -1.02 -12.84
C VAL A 178 -6.44 -0.55 -13.58
N LEU A 179 -5.52 -1.48 -13.84
CA LEU A 179 -4.41 -1.30 -14.76
C LEU A 179 -4.81 -1.75 -16.15
N GLU A 180 -4.59 -0.89 -17.14
CA GLU A 180 -4.86 -1.21 -18.55
C GLU A 180 -3.59 -1.10 -19.36
N ALA A 181 -3.35 -2.11 -20.20
CA ALA A 181 -2.22 -2.17 -21.10
C ALA A 181 -2.24 -1.05 -22.14
N VAL A 182 -1.08 -0.50 -22.43
CA VAL A 182 -0.89 0.54 -23.46
C VAL A 182 0.22 0.17 -24.43
N GLU A 183 0.19 0.75 -25.62
CA GLU A 183 1.30 0.69 -26.57
C GLU A 183 2.46 1.55 -26.02
N GLY A 184 3.67 0.99 -26.02
CA GLY A 184 4.88 1.66 -25.54
C GLY A 184 5.03 1.68 -24.01
N PRO A 185 5.85 2.58 -23.47
CA PRO A 185 6.13 2.65 -22.06
C PRO A 185 4.88 3.07 -21.28
N GLY A 186 4.59 2.36 -20.19
CA GLY A 186 3.50 2.69 -19.28
C GLY A 186 3.90 3.73 -18.24
N GLN A 187 3.13 3.79 -17.18
CA GLN A 187 3.39 4.74 -16.10
C GLN A 187 4.44 4.29 -15.09
N LEU A 188 4.73 2.99 -14.95
CA LEU A 188 5.75 2.48 -14.03
C LEU A 188 7.14 2.70 -14.65
N LEU A 189 7.94 3.56 -14.03
CA LEU A 189 9.30 3.89 -14.48
C LEU A 189 10.35 3.02 -13.79
N ALA A 190 10.18 2.75 -12.50
CA ALA A 190 11.09 1.94 -11.71
C ALA A 190 10.39 1.39 -10.48
N TRP A 191 10.96 0.35 -9.88
CA TRP A 191 10.46 -0.27 -8.67
C TRP A 191 11.60 -0.91 -7.87
N ASP A 192 11.38 -1.08 -6.56
CA ASP A 192 12.21 -1.84 -5.63
C ASP A 192 11.29 -2.67 -4.72
N LEU A 193 11.56 -3.95 -4.61
CA LEU A 193 10.91 -4.87 -3.67
C LEU A 193 12.01 -5.56 -2.88
N ASP A 194 11.94 -5.50 -1.54
CA ASP A 194 12.96 -6.01 -0.64
C ASP A 194 12.33 -6.64 0.60
N ALA A 195 13.04 -7.59 1.22
CA ALA A 195 12.60 -8.24 2.45
C ALA A 195 13.81 -8.63 3.32
N ASP A 196 13.71 -8.36 4.62
CA ASP A 196 14.69 -8.76 5.65
C ASP A 196 14.01 -9.68 6.68
N GLY A 197 14.04 -10.99 6.43
CA GLY A 197 13.46 -12.01 7.32
C GLY A 197 14.16 -12.09 8.69
N SER A 198 15.34 -11.52 8.87
CA SER A 198 16.01 -11.47 10.18
C SER A 198 15.31 -10.57 11.19
N ALA A 199 14.33 -9.78 10.74
CA ALA A 199 13.58 -8.83 11.54
C ALA A 199 12.12 -9.24 11.77
N GLU A 200 11.76 -10.49 11.48
CA GLU A 200 10.39 -11.03 11.59
C GLU A 200 9.77 -10.78 12.97
N GLU A 201 10.50 -11.07 14.04
CA GLU A 201 10.07 -10.96 15.43
C GLU A 201 9.74 -9.50 15.89
N LEU A 202 10.04 -8.49 15.08
CA LEU A 202 9.79 -7.10 15.45
C LEU A 202 8.34 -6.66 15.24
N LEU A 203 7.64 -7.31 14.31
CA LEU A 203 6.25 -7.03 13.98
C LEU A 203 5.62 -8.26 13.33
N TYR A 204 4.81 -8.97 14.06
CA TYR A 204 4.19 -10.20 13.58
C TYR A 204 2.81 -10.43 14.23
N ALA A 205 2.07 -11.39 13.70
CA ALA A 205 0.90 -11.98 14.34
C ALA A 205 0.90 -13.47 14.05
N GLU A 206 0.76 -14.28 15.09
CA GLU A 206 0.52 -15.72 14.93
C GLU A 206 -0.84 -15.98 14.27
N ILE A 207 -0.99 -17.12 13.62
CA ILE A 207 -2.27 -17.52 13.02
C ILE A 207 -3.33 -17.62 14.14
N GLY A 208 -4.34 -16.75 14.05
CA GLY A 208 -5.40 -16.63 15.07
C GLY A 208 -4.99 -15.80 16.30
N GLY A 209 -3.80 -15.22 16.31
CA GLY A 209 -3.30 -14.33 17.34
C GLY A 209 -3.51 -12.86 17.04
N PHE A 210 -2.99 -12.01 17.92
CA PHE A 210 -2.95 -10.55 17.77
C PHE A 210 -1.58 -10.06 17.36
N ILE A 211 -1.55 -8.88 16.74
CA ILE A 211 -0.31 -8.22 16.33
C ILE A 211 0.56 -7.94 17.56
N GLN A 212 1.81 -8.39 17.47
CA GLN A 212 2.89 -8.09 18.40
C GLN A 212 3.87 -7.13 17.73
N MET A 213 4.33 -6.09 18.45
CA MET A 213 5.18 -5.06 17.86
C MET A 213 6.19 -4.49 18.86
N ASP A 214 7.48 -4.54 18.52
CA ASP A 214 8.48 -3.66 19.13
C ASP A 214 8.43 -2.28 18.43
N GLY A 215 7.55 -1.41 18.89
CA GLY A 215 7.29 -0.13 18.23
C GLY A 215 8.53 0.77 18.13
N LYS A 216 9.52 0.65 19.03
CA LYS A 216 10.76 1.44 19.00
C LYS A 216 11.69 0.99 17.88
N GLU A 217 11.94 -0.32 17.79
CA GLU A 217 12.78 -0.90 16.74
C GLU A 217 12.12 -0.81 15.37
N VAL A 218 10.81 -1.05 15.28
CA VAL A 218 10.03 -0.85 14.05
C VAL A 218 10.17 0.59 13.56
N PHE A 219 10.01 1.60 14.44
CA PHE A 219 10.18 3.00 14.05
C PHE A 219 11.57 3.28 13.47
N ARG A 220 12.62 2.82 14.16
CA ARG A 220 14.01 3.06 13.76
C ARG A 220 14.33 2.45 12.39
N ARG A 221 13.86 1.21 12.16
CA ARG A 221 14.10 0.48 10.91
C ARG A 221 13.22 1.01 9.77
N ALA A 222 11.97 1.32 10.04
CA ALA A 222 11.01 1.81 9.05
C ALA A 222 11.51 3.03 8.27
N VAL A 223 12.01 4.05 8.98
CA VAL A 223 12.55 5.26 8.33
C VAL A 223 13.71 4.92 7.39
N ARG A 224 14.64 4.06 7.84
CA ARG A 224 15.79 3.65 7.00
C ARG A 224 15.34 2.87 5.79
N ILE A 225 14.50 1.85 5.99
CA ILE A 225 14.01 0.96 4.93
C ILE A 225 13.25 1.74 3.85
N MET A 226 12.37 2.68 4.26
CA MET A 226 11.65 3.53 3.31
C MET A 226 12.59 4.40 2.50
N VAL A 227 13.59 5.03 3.14
CA VAL A 227 14.55 5.90 2.46
C VAL A 227 15.41 5.09 1.49
N ASP A 228 15.94 3.95 1.93
CA ASP A 228 16.80 3.09 1.10
C ASP A 228 16.04 2.59 -0.14
N SER A 229 14.79 2.11 0.02
CA SER A 229 13.97 1.64 -1.09
C SER A 229 13.60 2.79 -2.05
N ALA A 230 13.18 3.96 -1.53
CA ALA A 230 12.88 5.12 -2.35
C ALA A 230 14.09 5.58 -3.18
N GLN A 231 15.28 5.65 -2.56
CA GLN A 231 16.51 6.03 -3.26
C GLN A 231 16.88 5.06 -4.37
N LYS A 232 16.72 3.74 -4.14
CA LYS A 232 16.93 2.73 -5.18
C LYS A 232 16.03 2.94 -6.37
N SER A 233 14.72 3.05 -6.18
CA SER A 233 13.79 3.23 -7.29
C SER A 233 13.96 4.58 -8.00
N MET A 234 14.28 5.66 -7.26
CA MET A 234 14.61 6.97 -7.84
C MET A 234 15.88 6.90 -8.71
N ALA A 235 16.92 6.20 -8.24
CA ALA A 235 18.17 6.03 -8.99
C ALA A 235 17.94 5.24 -10.29
N ILE A 236 17.12 4.16 -10.26
CA ILE A 236 16.76 3.40 -11.46
C ILE A 236 15.99 4.26 -12.46
N ALA A 237 15.04 5.08 -11.97
CA ALA A 237 14.24 5.97 -12.81
C ALA A 237 15.01 7.19 -13.33
N GLY A 238 16.21 7.48 -12.80
CA GLY A 238 16.94 8.71 -13.07
C GLY A 238 16.23 9.97 -12.58
N VAL A 239 15.51 9.86 -11.44
CA VAL A 239 14.66 10.93 -10.87
C VAL A 239 15.26 11.42 -9.56
N THR A 240 15.25 12.74 -9.35
CA THR A 240 15.66 13.41 -8.11
C THR A 240 14.44 13.80 -7.24
N ALA A 241 14.66 14.05 -5.95
CA ALA A 241 13.59 14.37 -5.02
C ALA A 241 12.80 15.64 -5.36
N ASP A 242 13.47 16.65 -5.91
CA ASP A 242 12.86 17.90 -6.35
C ASP A 242 11.91 17.72 -7.55
N GLN A 243 12.16 16.73 -8.41
CA GLN A 243 11.31 16.38 -9.55
C GLN A 243 10.02 15.64 -9.16
N LEU A 244 9.95 15.09 -7.95
CA LEU A 244 8.74 14.44 -7.47
C LEU A 244 7.64 15.49 -7.25
N ALA A 245 6.48 15.27 -7.86
CA ALA A 245 5.27 16.06 -7.63
C ALA A 245 4.53 15.58 -6.37
N LEU A 246 4.52 14.26 -6.14
CA LEU A 246 3.85 13.66 -5.00
C LEU A 246 4.64 12.47 -4.45
N VAL A 247 4.71 12.38 -3.11
CA VAL A 247 5.15 11.19 -2.39
C VAL A 247 3.95 10.60 -1.65
N VAL A 248 3.73 9.31 -1.82
CA VAL A 248 2.65 8.54 -1.18
C VAL A 248 3.28 7.45 -0.31
N PRO A 249 3.59 7.76 0.95
CA PRO A 249 4.14 6.77 1.87
C PRO A 249 3.04 5.87 2.44
N HIS A 250 3.44 4.69 2.91
CA HIS A 250 2.62 3.91 3.82
C HIS A 250 2.20 4.76 5.03
N GLN A 251 0.92 4.74 5.36
CA GLN A 251 0.29 5.55 6.41
C GLN A 251 0.40 4.87 7.79
N ALA A 252 1.63 4.67 8.27
CA ALA A 252 1.88 4.03 9.56
C ALA A 252 1.81 4.99 10.73
N ASN A 253 2.50 6.13 10.60
CA ASN A 253 2.69 7.11 11.66
C ASN A 253 3.27 8.39 11.03
N THR A 254 2.69 9.56 11.36
CA THR A 254 3.15 10.84 10.80
C THR A 254 4.63 11.13 11.09
N ARG A 255 5.13 10.70 12.26
CA ARG A 255 6.54 10.90 12.64
C ARG A 255 7.50 10.08 11.77
N ILE A 256 7.11 8.84 11.40
CA ILE A 256 7.89 8.01 10.46
C ILE A 256 7.89 8.67 9.09
N ILE A 257 6.73 9.12 8.63
CA ILE A 257 6.55 9.79 7.32
C ILE A 257 7.42 11.04 7.25
N SER A 258 7.32 11.93 8.25
CA SER A 258 8.12 13.17 8.31
C SER A 258 9.62 12.86 8.30
N ALA A 259 10.09 11.95 9.16
CA ALA A 259 11.50 11.59 9.23
C ALA A 259 12.04 10.96 7.92
N ALA A 260 11.22 10.22 7.19
CA ALA A 260 11.59 9.69 5.88
C ALA A 260 11.64 10.80 4.82
N CYS A 261 10.64 11.68 4.78
CA CYS A 261 10.60 12.82 3.86
C CYS A 261 11.79 13.78 4.10
N ASP A 262 12.11 14.10 5.34
CA ASP A 262 13.27 14.94 5.71
C ASP A 262 14.59 14.35 5.17
N ARG A 263 14.79 13.03 5.32
CA ARG A 263 15.99 12.35 4.81
C ARG A 263 16.04 12.25 3.29
N LEU A 264 14.88 12.18 2.64
CA LEU A 264 14.78 12.19 1.17
C LEU A 264 14.89 13.59 0.57
N GLY A 265 14.84 14.64 1.40
CA GLY A 265 14.81 16.03 0.93
C GLY A 265 13.47 16.40 0.27
N VAL A 266 12.37 15.76 0.68
CA VAL A 266 11.02 16.01 0.14
C VAL A 266 10.20 16.79 1.17
N SER A 267 9.57 17.90 0.73
CA SER A 267 8.65 18.66 1.58
C SER A 267 7.39 17.86 1.90
N MET A 268 6.87 18.02 3.13
CA MET A 268 5.60 17.44 3.55
C MET A 268 4.42 17.93 2.70
N ASP A 269 4.49 19.09 2.07
CA ASP A 269 3.46 19.60 1.14
C ASP A 269 3.32 18.72 -0.11
N LYS A 270 4.41 18.07 -0.53
CA LYS A 270 4.41 17.09 -1.61
C LYS A 270 4.00 15.69 -1.15
N THR A 271 3.64 15.51 0.12
CA THR A 271 3.32 14.20 0.70
C THR A 271 1.80 14.02 0.83
N SER A 272 1.29 12.87 0.46
CA SER A 272 -0.12 12.54 0.68
C SER A 272 -0.31 11.93 2.07
N ILE A 273 -1.17 12.52 2.88
CA ILE A 273 -1.48 12.10 4.24
C ILE A 273 -3.00 11.95 4.39
N VAL A 274 -3.44 10.71 4.63
CA VAL A 274 -4.84 10.37 4.98
C VAL A 274 -4.93 9.74 6.37
N LEU A 275 -3.79 9.39 6.95
CA LEU A 275 -3.63 8.71 8.24
C LEU A 275 -4.49 9.33 9.36
N ARG A 276 -4.63 10.66 9.37
CA ARG A 276 -5.40 11.39 10.38
C ARG A 276 -6.80 10.84 10.52
N GLU A 277 -7.45 10.59 9.37
CA GLU A 277 -8.86 10.20 9.29
C GLU A 277 -9.03 8.69 9.14
N THR A 278 -8.05 7.99 8.56
CA THR A 278 -8.19 6.58 8.24
C THR A 278 -7.58 5.63 9.28
N GLY A 279 -6.60 6.10 10.07
CA GLY A 279 -5.71 5.21 10.80
C GLY A 279 -4.76 4.43 9.89
N ASN A 280 -4.01 3.48 10.47
CA ASN A 280 -3.12 2.60 9.72
C ASN A 280 -3.89 1.40 9.17
N THR A 281 -4.15 1.39 7.88
CA THR A 281 -4.89 0.36 7.15
C THR A 281 -3.99 -0.63 6.39
N SER A 282 -2.71 -0.77 6.80
CA SER A 282 -1.73 -1.70 6.20
C SER A 282 -1.65 -1.59 4.67
N SER A 283 -1.92 -2.67 3.92
CA SER A 283 -1.82 -2.70 2.45
C SER A 283 -2.79 -1.74 1.75
N ALA A 284 -3.88 -1.33 2.40
CA ALA A 284 -4.80 -0.33 1.86
C ALA A 284 -4.29 1.11 1.98
N SER A 285 -3.30 1.39 2.83
CA SER A 285 -2.90 2.74 3.19
C SER A 285 -2.34 3.55 2.02
N ILE A 286 -1.48 2.94 1.20
CA ILE A 286 -0.92 3.58 0.01
C ILE A 286 -2.01 3.90 -1.03
N PRO A 287 -2.85 2.94 -1.47
CA PRO A 287 -3.89 3.26 -2.45
C PRO A 287 -4.94 4.24 -1.92
N LEU A 288 -5.28 4.21 -0.63
CA LEU A 288 -6.17 5.22 -0.03
C LEU A 288 -5.57 6.62 -0.14
N ALA A 289 -4.29 6.80 0.20
CA ALA A 289 -3.60 8.09 0.14
C ALA A 289 -3.35 8.54 -1.31
N PHE A 290 -3.01 7.62 -2.21
CA PHE A 290 -2.74 7.90 -3.60
C PHE A 290 -3.99 8.40 -4.33
N PHE A 291 -5.08 7.66 -4.18
CA PHE A 291 -6.33 8.00 -4.87
C PHE A 291 -7.07 9.16 -4.22
N ASP A 292 -6.87 9.40 -2.91
CA ASP A 292 -7.33 10.64 -2.28
C ASP A 292 -6.65 11.88 -2.89
N ALA A 293 -5.35 11.81 -3.13
CA ALA A 293 -4.62 12.89 -3.79
C ALA A 293 -5.07 13.09 -5.24
N ALA A 294 -5.35 12.01 -5.97
CA ALA A 294 -5.87 12.08 -7.34
C ALA A 294 -7.28 12.72 -7.39
N ASP A 295 -8.18 12.28 -6.50
CA ASP A 295 -9.55 12.82 -6.38
C ASP A 295 -9.56 14.31 -6.00
N LYS A 296 -8.59 14.75 -5.21
CA LYS A 296 -8.39 16.17 -4.81
C LYS A 296 -7.68 17.01 -5.88
N GLY A 297 -7.37 16.44 -7.05
CA GLY A 297 -6.71 17.14 -8.15
C GLY A 297 -5.26 17.56 -7.85
N ARG A 298 -4.57 16.84 -6.94
CA ARG A 298 -3.16 17.11 -6.61
C ARG A 298 -2.18 16.59 -7.65
N LEU A 299 -2.65 15.91 -8.69
CA LEU A 299 -1.85 15.28 -9.72
C LEU A 299 -2.22 15.78 -11.10
N ASN A 300 -1.24 16.23 -11.87
CA ASN A 300 -1.36 16.59 -13.26
C ASN A 300 -0.76 15.50 -14.16
N ASN A 301 -1.21 15.44 -15.41
CA ASN A 301 -0.66 14.49 -16.37
C ASN A 301 0.86 14.74 -16.57
N GLY A 302 1.65 13.68 -16.43
CA GLY A 302 3.12 13.73 -16.50
C GLY A 302 3.82 13.84 -15.14
N ASP A 303 3.11 14.13 -14.05
CA ASP A 303 3.68 14.23 -12.71
C ASP A 303 4.38 12.94 -12.28
N LEU A 304 5.53 13.10 -11.62
CA LEU A 304 6.27 11.97 -11.04
C LEU A 304 5.80 11.72 -9.62
N VAL A 305 5.39 10.48 -9.37
CA VAL A 305 4.86 10.02 -8.08
C VAL A 305 5.74 8.91 -7.52
N LEU A 306 6.16 9.06 -6.27
CA LEU A 306 6.81 8.00 -5.52
C LEU A 306 5.78 7.33 -4.59
N LEU A 307 5.52 6.04 -4.80
CA LEU A 307 4.87 5.18 -3.81
C LEU A 307 5.97 4.52 -2.98
N VAL A 308 5.86 4.50 -1.65
CA VAL A 308 6.87 3.87 -0.80
C VAL A 308 6.26 3.31 0.49
N GLY A 309 6.63 2.08 0.83
CA GLY A 309 6.13 1.41 2.02
C GLY A 309 7.17 0.52 2.69
N PHE A 310 6.87 0.19 3.93
CA PHE A 310 7.50 -0.86 4.70
C PHE A 310 6.41 -1.66 5.41
N GLY A 311 6.72 -2.89 5.80
CA GLY A 311 5.78 -3.74 6.52
C GLY A 311 6.48 -4.78 7.37
N ALA A 312 5.67 -5.62 8.03
CA ALA A 312 6.18 -6.77 8.75
C ALA A 312 7.03 -7.68 7.84
N GLY A 313 7.99 -8.38 8.45
CA GLY A 313 8.89 -9.27 7.75
C GLY A 313 10.39 -9.02 7.99
N MET A 314 11.04 -7.81 7.91
CA MET A 314 10.46 -6.57 7.40
C MET A 314 10.44 -6.57 5.87
N THR A 315 9.33 -6.15 5.29
CA THR A 315 9.25 -5.94 3.85
C THR A 315 9.45 -4.46 3.50
N ALA A 316 9.97 -4.19 2.30
CA ALA A 316 10.05 -2.86 1.73
C ALA A 316 9.54 -2.85 0.29
N ALA A 317 8.98 -1.75 -0.14
CA ALA A 317 8.64 -1.55 -1.54
C ALA A 317 8.61 -0.07 -1.90
N SER A 318 9.06 0.23 -3.10
CA SER A 318 8.82 1.54 -3.72
C SER A 318 8.57 1.42 -5.22
N ALA A 319 7.87 2.40 -5.77
CA ALA A 319 7.64 2.51 -7.21
C ALA A 319 7.63 3.97 -7.62
N ILE A 320 8.30 4.28 -8.74
CA ILE A 320 8.21 5.58 -9.40
C ILE A 320 7.23 5.46 -10.56
N LEU A 321 6.18 6.25 -10.49
CA LEU A 321 5.16 6.33 -11.53
C LEU A 321 5.21 7.70 -12.21
N ARG A 322 4.96 7.71 -13.53
CA ARG A 322 4.56 8.91 -14.26
C ARG A 322 3.04 8.92 -14.35
N TRP A 323 2.41 9.85 -13.66
CA TRP A 323 0.95 9.93 -13.64
C TRP A 323 0.39 10.22 -15.03
N HIS A 324 -0.59 9.43 -15.44
CA HIS A 324 -1.42 9.71 -16.60
C HIS A 324 -2.82 10.02 -16.08
N GLY A 325 -3.25 11.27 -16.18
CA GLY A 325 -4.60 11.67 -15.82
C GLY A 325 -5.67 10.85 -16.58
N GLN A 326 -6.93 10.93 -16.14
CA GLN A 326 -8.05 10.29 -16.85
C GLN A 326 -8.08 10.78 -18.31
N ARG A 327 -8.19 9.82 -19.22
CA ARG A 327 -8.44 10.09 -20.64
C ARG A 327 -9.91 10.35 -20.91
#